data_fd5e5ebda5c95959ead9a54a55f1bed0
#
_entry.id   fd5e5ebda5c95959ead9a54a55f1bed0
#
_cell.length_a   1.000
_cell.length_b   1.000
_cell.length_c   1.000
_cell.angle_alpha   90.00
_cell.angle_beta   90.00
_cell.angle_gamma   90.00
#
_symmetry.space_group_name_H-M   'P 1'
#
loop_
_entity.id
_entity.type
_entity.pdbx_description
1 polymer ?
#
loop_
_entity_poly.entity_id
_entity_poly.type
_entity_poly.pdbx_seq_one_letter_code
_entity_poly.pdbx_strand_id
1 'polypeptide(L)'
;TIMKLEGKVAIVTGGARDLGRAISVKLAAEGAKVCLNYFDNEADAQETLALIKNVGGEAIAVQGDMTKAAAVKNLFAECNKAFGDKVDVLVNVVGGIVGRKKITEQDEDWYDFLMDVNMRSVFLCTREVVPMMPAGGSIVNFSSLAARDGGGNGASMYATAKGAVMTFTRSMAKELGPQGIRCNAICPGTIATSFHDRFNTPENRERMKASYALRREGTADEVA
;
A
#
# COMPACT_ATOMS: atom_id res chain seq x y z
N THR A 1 12.64 4.75 -25.08
CA THR A 1 12.91 4.37 -23.67
C THR A 1 12.37 2.97 -23.48
N ILE A 2 13.18 2.05 -22.97
CA ILE A 2 12.73 0.67 -22.69
C ILE A 2 11.85 0.74 -21.43
N MET A 3 10.59 0.34 -21.55
CA MET A 3 9.66 0.21 -20.42
C MET A 3 10.01 -1.05 -19.64
N LYS A 4 10.29 -0.91 -18.34
CA LYS A 4 10.78 -2.02 -17.49
C LYS A 4 9.72 -3.05 -17.14
N LEU A 5 8.44 -2.66 -17.22
CA LEU A 5 7.28 -3.46 -16.82
C LEU A 5 6.31 -3.73 -17.99
N GLU A 6 6.78 -3.60 -19.23
CA GLU A 6 5.94 -3.86 -20.40
C GLU A 6 5.35 -5.28 -20.36
N GLY A 7 4.03 -5.37 -20.53
CA GLY A 7 3.29 -6.63 -20.48
C GLY A 7 3.09 -7.22 -19.08
N LYS A 8 3.56 -6.56 -18.02
CA LYS A 8 3.35 -6.97 -16.62
C LYS A 8 2.00 -6.52 -16.10
N VAL A 9 1.41 -7.31 -15.21
CA VAL A 9 0.18 -6.97 -14.49
C VAL A 9 0.50 -6.63 -13.05
N ALA A 10 0.03 -5.48 -12.60
CA ALA A 10 0.23 -4.99 -11.23
C ALA A 10 -1.10 -4.75 -10.54
N ILE A 11 -1.22 -5.20 -9.29
CA ILE A 11 -2.32 -4.84 -8.38
C ILE A 11 -1.78 -3.88 -7.33
N VAL A 12 -2.48 -2.75 -7.12
CA VAL A 12 -2.14 -1.75 -6.10
C VAL A 12 -3.34 -1.56 -5.18
N THR A 13 -3.28 -2.06 -3.96
CA THR A 13 -4.34 -1.82 -2.97
C THR A 13 -4.23 -0.39 -2.45
N GLY A 14 -5.38 0.29 -2.27
CA GLY A 14 -5.37 1.72 -1.92
C GLY A 14 -4.72 2.59 -3.01
N GLY A 15 -4.80 2.17 -4.27
CA GLY A 15 -4.09 2.76 -5.41
C GLY A 15 -4.64 4.09 -5.93
N ALA A 16 -5.75 4.58 -5.36
CA ALA A 16 -6.50 5.71 -5.94
C ALA A 16 -6.03 7.10 -5.49
N ARG A 17 -5.27 7.22 -4.41
CA ARG A 17 -4.82 8.52 -3.88
C ARG A 17 -3.44 8.44 -3.23
N ASP A 18 -2.87 9.61 -2.94
CA ASP A 18 -1.61 9.75 -2.20
C ASP A 18 -0.49 8.85 -2.74
N LEU A 19 0.15 8.04 -1.88
CA LEU A 19 1.21 7.10 -2.26
C LEU A 19 0.72 6.07 -3.28
N GLY A 20 -0.50 5.54 -3.08
CA GLY A 20 -1.08 4.56 -3.99
C GLY A 20 -1.27 5.11 -5.40
N ARG A 21 -1.71 6.35 -5.53
CA ARG A 21 -1.83 7.06 -6.84
C ARG A 21 -0.48 7.19 -7.51
N ALA A 22 0.52 7.72 -6.80
CA ALA A 22 1.87 7.89 -7.35
C ALA A 22 2.45 6.56 -7.85
N ILE A 23 2.29 5.49 -7.06
CA ILE A 23 2.74 4.14 -7.42
C ILE A 23 1.98 3.62 -8.64
N SER A 24 0.64 3.74 -8.66
CA SER A 24 -0.19 3.27 -9.78
C SER A 24 0.20 3.95 -11.10
N VAL A 25 0.38 5.27 -11.07
CA VAL A 25 0.81 6.05 -12.24
C VAL A 25 2.23 5.67 -12.66
N LYS A 26 3.15 5.49 -11.71
CA LYS A 26 4.54 5.14 -12.00
C LYS A 26 4.66 3.75 -12.64
N LEU A 27 3.96 2.75 -12.09
CA LEU A 27 3.94 1.39 -12.65
C LEU A 27 3.38 1.40 -14.07
N ALA A 28 2.30 2.16 -14.31
CA ALA A 28 1.70 2.29 -15.64
C ALA A 28 2.64 3.00 -16.62
N ALA A 29 3.35 4.05 -16.20
CA ALA A 29 4.34 4.75 -17.02
C ALA A 29 5.53 3.85 -17.41
N GLU A 30 5.83 2.83 -16.62
CA GLU A 30 6.83 1.79 -16.92
C GLU A 30 6.25 0.62 -17.74
N GLY A 31 4.99 0.69 -18.18
CA GLY A 31 4.35 -0.27 -19.10
C GLY A 31 3.52 -1.36 -18.44
N ALA A 32 3.33 -1.33 -17.12
CA ALA A 32 2.44 -2.27 -16.45
C ALA A 32 0.96 -1.95 -16.71
N LYS A 33 0.14 -3.00 -16.85
CA LYS A 33 -1.31 -2.91 -16.72
C LYS A 33 -1.67 -2.89 -15.23
N VAL A 34 -2.41 -1.87 -14.78
CA VAL A 34 -2.63 -1.64 -13.37
C VAL A 34 -4.08 -1.89 -12.97
N CYS A 35 -4.31 -2.80 -12.03
CA CYS A 35 -5.56 -2.94 -11.32
C CYS A 35 -5.43 -2.26 -9.97
N LEU A 36 -6.03 -1.07 -9.81
CA LEU A 36 -6.00 -0.35 -8.55
C LEU A 36 -7.28 -0.58 -7.74
N ASN A 37 -7.13 -0.68 -6.43
CA ASN A 37 -8.25 -0.75 -5.51
C ASN A 37 -8.49 0.60 -4.83
N TYR A 38 -9.76 0.92 -4.56
CA TYR A 38 -10.17 2.03 -3.71
C TYR A 38 -11.26 1.58 -2.74
N PHE A 39 -11.41 2.30 -1.63
CA PHE A 39 -12.40 1.95 -0.60
C PHE A 39 -13.75 2.63 -0.84
N ASP A 40 -13.81 3.95 -0.82
CA ASP A 40 -15.06 4.72 -0.80
C ASP A 40 -15.09 5.92 -1.76
N ASN A 41 -13.94 6.45 -2.17
CA ASN A 41 -13.88 7.65 -3.01
C ASN A 41 -13.65 7.30 -4.48
N GLU A 42 -14.73 7.21 -5.24
CA GLU A 42 -14.69 6.95 -6.68
C GLU A 42 -14.05 8.09 -7.47
N ALA A 43 -14.22 9.35 -7.03
CA ALA A 43 -13.61 10.50 -7.72
C ALA A 43 -12.09 10.43 -7.71
N ASP A 44 -11.48 10.04 -6.58
CA ASP A 44 -10.02 9.80 -6.52
C ASP A 44 -9.57 8.69 -7.48
N ALA A 45 -10.38 7.63 -7.61
CA ALA A 45 -10.09 6.52 -8.51
C ALA A 45 -10.15 6.97 -9.97
N GLN A 46 -11.18 7.72 -10.36
CA GLN A 46 -11.34 8.26 -11.72
C GLN A 46 -10.21 9.22 -12.09
N GLU A 47 -9.82 10.10 -11.16
CA GLU A 47 -8.66 10.99 -11.35
C GLU A 47 -7.38 10.19 -11.61
N THR A 48 -7.15 9.14 -10.82
CA THR A 48 -5.96 8.28 -10.99
C THR A 48 -5.98 7.54 -12.32
N LEU A 49 -7.14 7.03 -12.75
CA LEU A 49 -7.29 6.43 -14.09
C LEU A 49 -6.98 7.43 -15.20
N ALA A 50 -7.44 8.68 -15.06
CA ALA A 50 -7.14 9.73 -16.04
C ALA A 50 -5.63 10.04 -16.10
N LEU A 51 -4.95 10.11 -14.95
CA LEU A 51 -3.49 10.30 -14.88
C LEU A 51 -2.74 9.14 -15.55
N ILE A 52 -3.17 7.89 -15.31
CA ILE A 52 -2.58 6.71 -15.95
C ILE A 52 -2.76 6.77 -17.46
N LYS A 53 -3.95 7.14 -17.95
CA LYS A 53 -4.22 7.33 -19.39
C LYS A 53 -3.31 8.42 -19.99
N ASN A 54 -3.07 9.51 -19.28
CA ASN A 54 -2.22 10.61 -19.73
C ASN A 54 -0.75 10.19 -19.94
N VAL A 55 -0.28 9.19 -19.21
CA VAL A 55 1.06 8.62 -19.41
C VAL A 55 1.07 7.46 -20.41
N GLY A 56 -0.05 7.21 -21.10
CA GLY A 56 -0.18 6.13 -22.09
C GLY A 56 -0.38 4.74 -21.48
N GLY A 57 -0.68 4.64 -20.18
CA GLY A 57 -0.89 3.39 -19.48
C GLY A 57 -2.32 2.85 -19.59
N GLU A 58 -2.50 1.61 -19.14
CA GLU A 58 -3.78 0.90 -19.06
C GLU A 58 -4.10 0.53 -17.63
N ALA A 59 -5.31 0.85 -17.15
CA ALA A 59 -5.71 0.50 -15.78
C ALA A 59 -7.22 0.31 -15.64
N ILE A 60 -7.59 -0.44 -14.59
CA ILE A 60 -8.95 -0.51 -14.06
C ILE A 60 -8.94 -0.15 -12.57
N ALA A 61 -10.08 0.31 -12.06
CA ALA A 61 -10.29 0.59 -10.66
C ALA A 61 -11.41 -0.30 -10.10
N VAL A 62 -11.18 -0.93 -8.94
CA VAL A 62 -12.11 -1.84 -8.30
C VAL A 62 -12.37 -1.39 -6.86
N GLN A 63 -13.64 -1.11 -6.54
CA GLN A 63 -14.04 -0.77 -5.19
C GLN A 63 -14.01 -2.00 -4.27
N GLY A 64 -13.54 -1.83 -3.04
CA GLY A 64 -13.60 -2.91 -2.05
C GLY A 64 -12.83 -2.62 -0.77
N ASP A 65 -13.36 -3.18 0.32
CA ASP A 65 -12.71 -3.20 1.63
C ASP A 65 -11.71 -4.36 1.71
N MET A 66 -10.43 -4.07 1.69
CA MET A 66 -9.36 -5.08 1.70
C MET A 66 -9.23 -5.82 3.04
N THR A 67 -9.99 -5.44 4.05
CA THR A 67 -10.12 -6.22 5.30
C THR A 67 -11.09 -7.41 5.16
N LYS A 68 -11.82 -7.49 4.05
CA LYS A 68 -12.85 -8.50 3.78
C LYS A 68 -12.40 -9.45 2.66
N ALA A 69 -12.34 -10.74 2.97
CA ALA A 69 -11.89 -11.75 2.02
C ALA A 69 -12.71 -11.78 0.71
N ALA A 70 -14.02 -11.52 0.79
CA ALA A 70 -14.87 -11.47 -0.40
C ALA A 70 -14.50 -10.30 -1.33
N ALA A 71 -14.20 -9.12 -0.77
CA ALA A 71 -13.78 -7.96 -1.54
C ALA A 71 -12.39 -8.17 -2.18
N VAL A 72 -11.47 -8.81 -1.46
CA VAL A 72 -10.16 -9.18 -1.99
C VAL A 72 -10.33 -10.14 -3.19
N LYS A 73 -11.11 -11.21 -3.03
CA LYS A 73 -11.38 -12.14 -4.15
C LYS A 73 -11.98 -11.43 -5.36
N ASN A 74 -12.92 -10.50 -5.14
CA ASN A 74 -13.50 -9.70 -6.22
C ASN A 74 -12.44 -8.83 -6.94
N LEU A 75 -11.54 -8.18 -6.20
CA LEU A 75 -10.44 -7.39 -6.78
C LEU A 75 -9.60 -8.25 -7.75
N PHE A 76 -9.20 -9.44 -7.32
CA PHE A 76 -8.38 -10.34 -8.13
C PHE A 76 -9.18 -10.92 -9.33
N ALA A 77 -10.46 -11.23 -9.14
CA ALA A 77 -11.33 -11.70 -10.22
C ALA A 77 -11.51 -10.64 -11.33
N GLU A 78 -11.76 -9.37 -10.96
CA GLU A 78 -11.87 -8.27 -11.93
C GLU A 78 -10.51 -7.98 -12.62
N CYS A 79 -9.40 -8.07 -11.89
CA CYS A 79 -8.07 -7.98 -12.47
C CYS A 79 -7.84 -9.08 -13.53
N ASN A 80 -8.16 -10.33 -13.20
CA ASN A 80 -8.01 -11.47 -14.11
C ASN A 80 -8.90 -11.33 -15.35
N LYS A 81 -10.12 -10.87 -15.18
CA LYS A 81 -11.04 -10.60 -16.29
C LYS A 81 -10.50 -9.54 -17.26
N ALA A 82 -9.85 -8.52 -16.73
CA ALA A 82 -9.32 -7.42 -17.55
C ALA A 82 -7.98 -7.75 -18.20
N PHE A 83 -7.07 -8.42 -17.48
CA PHE A 83 -5.65 -8.52 -17.85
C PHE A 83 -5.09 -9.94 -17.91
N GLY A 84 -5.92 -10.96 -17.64
CA GLY A 84 -5.51 -12.37 -17.60
C GLY A 84 -5.14 -12.83 -16.19
N ASP A 85 -4.87 -14.13 -16.09
CA ASP A 85 -4.78 -14.88 -14.83
C ASP A 85 -3.42 -14.77 -14.08
N LYS A 86 -2.50 -13.97 -14.61
CA LYS A 86 -1.17 -13.75 -14.01
C LYS A 86 -1.06 -12.36 -13.41
N VAL A 87 -0.54 -12.28 -12.20
CA VAL A 87 -0.21 -11.03 -11.53
C VAL A 87 1.28 -11.02 -11.22
N ASP A 88 2.02 -10.10 -11.84
CA ASP A 88 3.47 -10.01 -11.68
C ASP A 88 3.89 -9.18 -10.46
N VAL A 89 3.07 -8.18 -10.09
CA VAL A 89 3.37 -7.23 -9.01
C VAL A 89 2.16 -7.06 -8.12
N LEU A 90 2.35 -7.18 -6.80
CA LEU A 90 1.38 -6.78 -5.79
C LEU A 90 2.01 -5.69 -4.91
N VAL A 91 1.34 -4.54 -4.80
CA VAL A 91 1.71 -3.47 -3.87
C VAL A 91 0.60 -3.28 -2.86
N ASN A 92 0.87 -3.64 -1.60
CA ASN A 92 -0.05 -3.49 -0.48
C ASN A 92 0.15 -2.13 0.18
N VAL A 93 -0.63 -1.11 -0.25
CA VAL A 93 -0.57 0.26 0.29
C VAL A 93 -1.64 0.51 1.34
N VAL A 94 -2.77 -0.22 1.29
CA VAL A 94 -3.85 -0.07 2.29
C VAL A 94 -3.29 -0.11 3.71
N GLY A 95 -3.69 0.87 4.51
CA GLY A 95 -3.28 0.99 5.91
C GLY A 95 -3.24 2.45 6.35
N GLY A 96 -3.17 2.66 7.65
CA GLY A 96 -3.07 3.99 8.22
C GLY A 96 -3.16 3.98 9.75
N ILE A 97 -2.76 5.09 10.36
CA ILE A 97 -2.85 5.28 11.83
C ILE A 97 -4.28 5.51 12.29
N VAL A 98 -5.14 6.03 11.42
CA VAL A 98 -6.58 6.31 11.58
C VAL A 98 -6.95 7.22 12.76
N GLY A 99 -6.08 7.32 13.75
CA GLY A 99 -6.21 8.16 14.93
C GLY A 99 -5.17 7.77 15.98
N ARG A 100 -5.15 8.52 17.08
CA ARG A 100 -4.25 8.27 18.20
C ARG A 100 -5.07 8.12 19.48
N LYS A 101 -4.84 7.03 20.22
CA LYS A 101 -5.43 6.77 21.54
C LYS A 101 -4.33 6.32 22.50
N LYS A 102 -4.37 6.79 23.75
CA LYS A 102 -3.51 6.25 24.81
C LYS A 102 -3.87 4.80 25.08
N ILE A 103 -2.94 4.00 25.57
CA ILE A 103 -3.18 2.57 25.79
C ILE A 103 -4.41 2.30 26.67
N THR A 104 -4.66 3.16 27.66
CA THR A 104 -5.82 3.05 28.57
C THR A 104 -7.16 3.46 27.91
N GLU A 105 -7.13 4.03 26.72
CA GLU A 105 -8.29 4.47 25.95
C GLU A 105 -8.58 3.52 24.77
N GLN A 106 -7.72 2.53 24.56
CA GLN A 106 -7.86 1.54 23.48
C GLN A 106 -8.72 0.37 23.97
N ASP A 107 -9.79 0.10 23.24
CA ASP A 107 -10.66 -1.05 23.39
C ASP A 107 -10.33 -2.16 22.37
N GLU A 108 -11.02 -3.29 22.45
CA GLU A 108 -10.84 -4.42 21.54
C GLU A 108 -11.22 -4.04 20.11
N ASP A 109 -12.27 -3.24 19.91
CA ASP A 109 -12.69 -2.78 18.59
C ASP A 109 -11.61 -1.92 17.92
N TRP A 110 -10.93 -1.06 18.69
CA TRP A 110 -9.81 -0.27 18.21
C TRP A 110 -8.61 -1.16 17.81
N TYR A 111 -8.31 -2.15 18.63
CA TYR A 111 -7.29 -3.15 18.33
C TYR A 111 -7.60 -3.89 17.03
N ASP A 112 -8.80 -4.47 16.93
CA ASP A 112 -9.23 -5.26 15.77
C ASP A 112 -9.22 -4.41 14.50
N PHE A 113 -9.75 -3.19 14.57
CA PHE A 113 -9.79 -2.28 13.44
C PHE A 113 -8.37 -1.94 12.91
N LEU A 114 -7.42 -1.60 13.80
CA LEU A 114 -6.06 -1.26 13.36
C LEU A 114 -5.30 -2.48 12.84
N MET A 115 -5.50 -3.63 13.44
CA MET A 115 -4.92 -4.88 12.93
C MET A 115 -5.54 -5.28 11.59
N ASP A 116 -6.84 -5.14 11.43
CA ASP A 116 -7.55 -5.46 10.20
C ASP A 116 -7.08 -4.59 9.04
N VAL A 117 -7.09 -3.27 9.21
CA VAL A 117 -6.76 -2.35 8.11
C VAL A 117 -5.27 -2.40 7.75
N ASN A 118 -4.36 -2.67 8.71
CA ASN A 118 -2.92 -2.62 8.47
C ASN A 118 -2.27 -3.98 8.22
N MET A 119 -2.78 -5.08 8.82
CA MET A 119 -2.15 -6.40 8.72
C MET A 119 -3.03 -7.42 8.01
N ARG A 120 -4.33 -7.55 8.38
CA ARG A 120 -5.23 -8.50 7.73
C ARG A 120 -5.34 -8.23 6.24
N SER A 121 -5.42 -6.95 5.82
CA SER A 121 -5.47 -6.57 4.39
C SER A 121 -4.24 -7.09 3.62
N VAL A 122 -3.04 -6.92 4.18
CA VAL A 122 -1.80 -7.41 3.58
C VAL A 122 -1.80 -8.95 3.49
N PHE A 123 -2.22 -9.63 4.56
CA PHE A 123 -2.32 -11.08 4.59
C PHE A 123 -3.28 -11.61 3.52
N LEU A 124 -4.50 -11.06 3.46
CA LEU A 124 -5.53 -11.52 2.52
C LEU A 124 -5.08 -11.34 1.06
N CYS A 125 -4.54 -10.17 0.71
CA CYS A 125 -4.08 -9.91 -0.66
C CYS A 125 -2.86 -10.76 -1.02
N THR A 126 -1.92 -10.95 -0.09
CA THR A 126 -0.75 -11.81 -0.32
C THR A 126 -1.18 -13.26 -0.54
N ARG A 127 -2.08 -13.78 0.30
CA ARG A 127 -2.63 -15.14 0.15
C ARG A 127 -3.30 -15.35 -1.22
N GLU A 128 -4.05 -14.35 -1.69
CA GLU A 128 -4.78 -14.45 -2.96
C GLU A 128 -3.85 -14.36 -4.17
N VAL A 129 -2.79 -13.54 -4.11
CA VAL A 129 -1.89 -13.34 -5.26
C VAL A 129 -0.94 -14.52 -5.51
N VAL A 130 -0.48 -15.19 -4.45
CA VAL A 130 0.58 -16.22 -4.55
C VAL A 130 0.29 -17.28 -5.60
N PRO A 131 -0.93 -17.87 -5.71
CA PRO A 131 -1.24 -18.86 -6.75
C PRO A 131 -1.18 -18.31 -8.19
N MET A 132 -1.28 -17.00 -8.36
CA MET A 132 -1.32 -16.31 -9.67
C MET A 132 0.04 -15.73 -10.07
N MET A 133 1.01 -15.74 -9.15
CA MET A 133 2.27 -15.04 -9.34
C MET A 133 3.31 -15.92 -10.03
N PRO A 134 3.84 -15.51 -11.18
CA PRO A 134 4.90 -16.27 -11.87
C PRO A 134 6.25 -16.09 -11.18
N ALA A 135 7.21 -16.94 -11.52
CA ALA A 135 8.61 -16.72 -11.17
C ALA A 135 9.07 -15.35 -11.72
N GLY A 136 9.82 -14.59 -10.91
CA GLY A 136 10.16 -13.19 -11.16
C GLY A 136 9.15 -12.19 -10.58
N GLY A 137 8.05 -12.67 -10.00
CA GLY A 137 7.06 -11.84 -9.33
C GLY A 137 7.59 -11.04 -8.15
N SER A 138 6.88 -9.98 -7.79
CA SER A 138 7.29 -9.07 -6.72
C SER A 138 6.12 -8.62 -5.86
N ILE A 139 6.26 -8.80 -4.56
CA ILE A 139 5.33 -8.28 -3.54
C ILE A 139 6.03 -7.14 -2.80
N VAL A 140 5.38 -5.99 -2.70
CA VAL A 140 5.86 -4.83 -1.94
C VAL A 140 4.81 -4.45 -0.89
N ASN A 141 5.18 -4.55 0.36
CA ASN A 141 4.32 -4.24 1.50
C ASN A 141 4.69 -2.89 2.11
N PHE A 142 3.69 -2.06 2.38
CA PHE A 142 3.90 -0.80 3.07
C PHE A 142 3.83 -0.99 4.58
N SER A 143 5.00 -1.01 5.21
CA SER A 143 5.17 -0.86 6.65
C SER A 143 5.22 0.64 7.01
N SER A 144 6.02 1.03 7.97
CA SER A 144 6.18 2.42 8.40
C SER A 144 7.47 2.56 9.22
N LEU A 145 8.02 3.77 9.29
CA LEU A 145 9.04 4.11 10.28
C LEU A 145 8.57 3.79 11.71
N ALA A 146 7.25 3.97 11.99
CA ALA A 146 6.63 3.64 13.27
C ALA A 146 6.84 2.17 13.70
N ALA A 147 7.01 1.25 12.75
CA ALA A 147 7.35 -0.15 13.04
C ALA A 147 8.73 -0.33 13.66
N ARG A 148 9.60 0.67 13.57
CA ARG A 148 10.99 0.65 14.06
C ARG A 148 11.18 1.46 15.33
N ASP A 149 10.45 2.58 15.47
CA ASP A 149 10.63 3.53 16.56
C ASP A 149 9.42 3.64 17.52
N GLY A 150 8.32 2.89 17.22
CA GLY A 150 7.10 2.91 18.02
C GLY A 150 6.10 4.02 17.65
N GLY A 151 6.47 4.97 16.78
CA GLY A 151 5.54 5.92 16.15
C GLY A 151 4.96 7.02 17.02
N GLY A 152 5.51 7.27 18.20
CA GLY A 152 5.09 8.34 19.11
C GLY A 152 3.77 8.06 19.85
N ASN A 153 3.36 9.01 20.71
CA ASN A 153 2.24 8.84 21.62
C ASN A 153 0.93 8.46 20.88
N GLY A 154 0.25 7.44 21.42
CA GLY A 154 -1.05 6.96 20.92
C GLY A 154 -1.00 6.16 19.61
N ALA A 155 0.20 5.80 19.13
CA ALA A 155 0.39 5.06 17.90
C ALA A 155 0.64 3.55 18.12
N SER A 156 0.55 3.03 19.35
CA SER A 156 1.01 1.69 19.71
C SER A 156 0.46 0.58 18.80
N MET A 157 -0.87 0.52 18.57
CA MET A 157 -1.47 -0.52 17.73
C MET A 157 -1.10 -0.37 16.25
N TYR A 158 -1.03 0.86 15.75
CA TYR A 158 -0.53 1.10 14.40
C TYR A 158 0.92 0.63 14.23
N ALA A 159 1.81 1.04 15.14
CA ALA A 159 3.21 0.64 15.13
C ALA A 159 3.37 -0.88 15.22
N THR A 160 2.59 -1.53 16.09
CA THR A 160 2.54 -3.00 16.24
C THR A 160 2.10 -3.67 14.94
N ALA A 161 1.00 -3.22 14.33
CA ALA A 161 0.52 -3.79 13.07
C ALA A 161 1.54 -3.62 11.92
N LYS A 162 2.19 -2.45 11.83
CA LYS A 162 3.24 -2.20 10.84
C LYS A 162 4.53 -2.99 11.13
N GLY A 163 4.82 -3.28 12.40
CA GLY A 163 5.86 -4.25 12.81
C GLY A 163 5.54 -5.68 12.38
N ALA A 164 4.28 -6.09 12.53
CA ALA A 164 3.79 -7.39 12.05
C ALA A 164 3.95 -7.52 10.52
N VAL A 165 3.66 -6.45 9.75
CA VAL A 165 3.88 -6.42 8.30
C VAL A 165 5.36 -6.64 7.95
N MET A 166 6.30 -6.04 8.69
CA MET A 166 7.74 -6.25 8.46
C MET A 166 8.14 -7.70 8.69
N THR A 167 7.66 -8.32 9.77
CA THR A 167 7.98 -9.71 10.09
C THR A 167 7.32 -10.67 9.09
N PHE A 168 6.07 -10.45 8.74
CA PHE A 168 5.35 -11.19 7.71
C PHE A 168 6.07 -11.14 6.36
N THR A 169 6.56 -9.95 5.96
CA THR A 169 7.33 -9.79 4.73
C THR A 169 8.59 -10.65 4.70
N ARG A 170 9.34 -10.71 5.82
CA ARG A 170 10.54 -11.56 5.92
C ARG A 170 10.19 -13.05 5.84
N SER A 171 9.06 -13.46 6.44
CA SER A 171 8.57 -14.83 6.36
C SER A 171 8.21 -15.19 4.92
N MET A 172 7.42 -14.35 4.25
CA MET A 172 7.03 -14.57 2.85
C MET A 172 8.23 -14.55 1.89
N ALA A 173 9.24 -13.72 2.13
CA ALA A 173 10.46 -13.74 1.33
C ALA A 173 11.19 -15.09 1.40
N LYS A 174 11.20 -15.74 2.57
CA LYS A 174 11.78 -17.07 2.73
C LYS A 174 10.92 -18.18 2.10
N GLU A 175 9.60 -18.10 2.28
CA GLU A 175 8.64 -19.08 1.79
C GLU A 175 8.52 -19.08 0.26
N LEU A 176 8.46 -17.88 -0.33
CA LEU A 176 8.24 -17.69 -1.77
C LEU A 176 9.52 -17.59 -2.59
N GLY A 177 10.66 -17.36 -1.94
CA GLY A 177 11.96 -17.27 -2.59
C GLY A 177 12.31 -18.47 -3.48
N PRO A 178 12.10 -19.74 -3.05
CA PRO A 178 12.31 -20.91 -3.89
C PRO A 178 11.45 -20.95 -5.17
N GLN A 179 10.34 -20.21 -5.19
CA GLN A 179 9.46 -20.06 -6.36
C GLN A 179 9.90 -18.88 -7.26
N GLY A 180 10.98 -18.18 -6.92
CA GLY A 180 11.47 -17.02 -7.66
C GLY A 180 10.65 -15.74 -7.41
N ILE A 181 9.84 -15.68 -6.34
CA ILE A 181 9.03 -14.52 -5.97
C ILE A 181 9.75 -13.73 -4.87
N ARG A 182 9.87 -12.42 -5.06
CA ARG A 182 10.47 -11.51 -4.09
C ARG A 182 9.39 -10.87 -3.23
N CYS A 183 9.63 -10.72 -1.94
CA CYS A 183 8.74 -10.02 -1.03
C CYS A 183 9.56 -9.01 -0.21
N ASN A 184 9.24 -7.72 -0.32
CA ASN A 184 9.95 -6.64 0.35
C ASN A 184 8.99 -5.70 1.06
N ALA A 185 9.48 -4.97 2.06
CA ALA A 185 8.74 -3.93 2.75
C ALA A 185 9.41 -2.57 2.58
N ILE A 186 8.58 -1.55 2.37
CA ILE A 186 8.98 -0.14 2.44
C ILE A 186 8.51 0.42 3.78
N CYS A 187 9.37 1.20 4.44
CA CYS A 187 9.08 1.86 5.71
C CYS A 187 9.12 3.39 5.53
N PRO A 188 8.11 4.02 4.93
CA PRO A 188 8.10 5.47 4.76
C PRO A 188 8.16 6.18 6.11
N GLY A 189 8.86 7.30 6.14
CA GLY A 189 8.79 8.29 7.21
C GLY A 189 7.59 9.20 7.02
N THR A 190 7.79 10.50 7.26
CA THR A 190 6.75 11.51 7.00
C THR A 190 6.78 11.92 5.54
N ILE A 191 5.71 11.59 4.84
CA ILE A 191 5.52 11.92 3.42
C ILE A 191 4.38 12.92 3.28
N ALA A 192 4.59 13.98 2.52
CA ALA A 192 3.59 15.02 2.26
C ALA A 192 2.41 14.43 1.46
N THR A 193 1.36 14.06 2.17
CA THR A 193 0.13 13.44 1.65
C THR A 193 -1.07 13.92 2.45
N SER A 194 -2.27 13.73 1.93
CA SER A 194 -3.53 14.06 2.62
C SER A 194 -3.67 13.33 3.97
N PHE A 195 -2.96 12.23 4.16
CA PHE A 195 -2.86 11.51 5.42
C PHE A 195 -2.31 12.42 6.55
N HIS A 196 -1.20 13.13 6.28
CA HIS A 196 -0.59 13.99 7.28
C HIS A 196 -1.40 15.26 7.54
N ASP A 197 -2.17 15.73 6.56
CA ASP A 197 -3.09 16.86 6.73
C ASP A 197 -4.23 16.53 7.71
N ARG A 198 -4.63 15.26 7.80
CA ARG A 198 -5.68 14.80 8.72
C ARG A 198 -5.21 14.55 10.14
N PHE A 199 -3.95 14.14 10.33
CA PHE A 199 -3.47 13.60 11.62
C PHE A 199 -2.37 14.42 12.27
N ASN A 200 -1.91 15.52 11.64
CA ASN A 200 -0.89 16.40 12.18
C ASN A 200 -1.28 17.86 11.97
N THR A 201 -1.08 18.70 13.01
CA THR A 201 -1.22 20.15 12.85
C THR A 201 -0.04 20.72 12.06
N PRO A 202 -0.20 21.90 11.41
CA PRO A 202 0.90 22.57 10.71
C PRO A 202 2.13 22.79 11.59
N GLU A 203 1.93 23.21 12.84
CA GLU A 203 3.01 23.44 13.82
C GLU A 203 3.75 22.16 14.17
N ASN A 204 3.02 21.05 14.31
CA ASN A 204 3.61 19.74 14.57
C ASN A 204 4.42 19.26 13.37
N ARG A 205 3.92 19.47 12.15
CA ARG A 205 4.65 19.13 10.92
C ARG A 205 5.95 19.94 10.80
N GLU A 206 5.94 21.24 11.08
CA GLU A 206 7.16 22.06 11.07
C GLU A 206 8.18 21.58 12.11
N ARG A 207 7.72 21.24 13.33
CA ARG A 207 8.60 20.68 14.37
C ARG A 207 9.20 19.34 13.93
N MET A 208 8.42 18.49 13.28
CA MET A 208 8.90 17.21 12.75
C MET A 208 9.93 17.43 11.65
N LYS A 209 9.67 18.32 10.68
CA LYS A 209 10.62 18.68 9.63
C LYS A 209 11.96 19.14 10.20
N ALA A 210 11.92 19.96 11.26
CA ALA A 210 13.14 20.44 11.93
C ALA A 210 13.99 19.31 12.56
N SER A 211 13.42 18.14 12.83
CA SER A 211 14.15 16.98 13.36
C SER A 211 14.77 16.09 12.28
N TYR A 212 14.34 16.21 11.02
CA TYR A 212 14.84 15.37 9.93
C TYR A 212 16.20 15.88 9.39
N ALA A 213 17.04 14.97 8.93
CA ALA A 213 18.34 15.33 8.37
C ALA A 213 18.21 16.30 7.20
N LEU A 214 17.26 16.07 6.27
CA LEU A 214 17.00 16.94 5.11
C LEU A 214 16.04 18.09 5.40
N ARG A 215 15.58 18.26 6.65
CA ARG A 215 14.68 19.35 7.08
C ARG A 215 13.39 19.50 6.25
N ARG A 216 12.93 18.41 5.65
CA ARG A 216 11.69 18.38 4.87
C ARG A 216 11.00 17.03 4.96
N GLU A 217 9.72 17.00 4.60
CA GLU A 217 9.00 15.77 4.33
C GLU A 217 9.45 15.16 3.00
N GLY A 218 9.27 13.85 2.84
CA GLY A 218 9.37 13.20 1.54
C GLY A 218 8.13 13.48 0.68
N THR A 219 8.22 13.23 -0.61
CA THR A 219 7.09 13.30 -1.54
C THR A 219 6.58 11.89 -1.90
N ALA A 220 5.35 11.80 -2.40
CA ALA A 220 4.80 10.53 -2.88
C ALA A 220 5.63 9.95 -4.04
N ASP A 221 6.16 10.81 -4.91
CA ASP A 221 7.00 10.42 -6.05
C ASP A 221 8.37 9.88 -5.63
N GLU A 222 8.91 10.33 -4.49
CA GLU A 222 10.17 9.80 -3.93
C GLU A 222 9.99 8.38 -3.35
N VAL A 223 8.76 7.99 -3.04
CA VAL A 223 8.43 6.65 -2.53
C VAL A 223 8.05 5.70 -3.68
N ALA A 224 7.43 6.22 -4.75
CA ALA A 224 6.99 5.47 -5.91
C ALA A 224 8.15 5.15 -6.87
#